data_729bbe70a8b605c4e14b2c9378111dc0
#
_entry.id   729bbe70a8b605c4e14b2c9378111dc0
#
_cell.length_a   1.000
_cell.length_b   1.000
_cell.length_c   1.000
_cell.angle_alpha   90.00
_cell.angle_beta   90.00
_cell.angle_gamma   90.00
#
_symmetry.space_group_name_H-M   'P 1'
#
loop_
_entity.id
_entity.type
_entity.pdbx_description
1 polymer ?
#
loop_
_entity_poly.entity_id
_entity_poly.type
_entity_poly.pdbx_seq_one_letter_code
_entity_poly.pdbx_strand_id
1 'polypeptide(L)'
;MVDDGSVLLATLAQSAAAVVAIIGGFLVSRLVALSSEREGLRRQRAAAEAHLLSVAADYEAAHEYRLGNSIDKFEGWALDCLVDEDFDEAELFRNRVPRGSSEDEMRPVYEDVRARVEAARNEIKTRLTEGDDRGTDLGDLKERGLVVGRGDERVYDRVMYRLRSQLPKRSYGMLGSFDPLLIPPMSFDPGGTAARRLDESIRDEQNLLGRKVGLEQEVERLTGEIERIGRPVGVTPAIVILAFYSLLGIALPLVVMVLHLPTLKPWLEWSLLCAFLLGLAAVLGYILWYSRSLSDRMKSIEG
;
A
#
# COMPACT_ATOMS: atom_id res chain seq x y z
N MET A 1 -41.83 56.08 39.23
CA MET A 1 -40.36 56.18 39.18
C MET A 1 -39.86 54.83 38.73
N VAL A 2 -39.25 54.76 37.57
CA VAL A 2 -38.55 53.60 37.10
C VAL A 2 -37.36 53.43 38.04
N ASP A 3 -37.21 52.25 38.68
CA ASP A 3 -36.14 51.96 39.62
C ASP A 3 -34.84 51.92 38.83
N ASP A 4 -33.91 52.89 39.09
CA ASP A 4 -32.63 53.02 38.35
C ASP A 4 -31.84 51.72 38.35
N GLY A 5 -31.94 50.89 39.42
CA GLY A 5 -31.35 49.59 39.53
C GLY A 5 -31.90 48.54 38.52
N SER A 6 -33.19 48.58 38.21
CA SER A 6 -33.80 47.67 37.24
C SER A 6 -33.36 47.97 35.79
N VAL A 7 -33.13 49.23 35.47
CA VAL A 7 -32.62 49.68 34.17
C VAL A 7 -31.16 49.24 34.00
N LEU A 8 -30.34 49.38 35.03
CA LEU A 8 -28.93 48.94 35.00
C LEU A 8 -28.85 47.41 34.78
N LEU A 9 -29.61 46.61 35.53
CA LEU A 9 -29.61 45.14 35.40
C LEU A 9 -30.09 44.69 34.01
N ALA A 10 -31.14 45.35 33.46
CA ALA A 10 -31.62 45.05 32.11
C ALA A 10 -30.55 45.36 31.06
N THR A 11 -29.88 46.51 31.17
CA THR A 11 -28.82 46.94 30.24
C THR A 11 -27.62 45.98 30.30
N LEU A 12 -27.19 45.52 31.49
CA LEU A 12 -26.12 44.56 31.66
C LEU A 12 -26.49 43.23 31.02
N ALA A 13 -27.70 42.71 31.28
CA ALA A 13 -28.17 41.45 30.70
C ALA A 13 -28.23 41.53 29.18
N GLN A 14 -28.74 42.64 28.63
CA GLN A 14 -28.83 42.87 27.18
C GLN A 14 -27.45 42.95 26.52
N SER A 15 -26.51 43.66 27.14
CA SER A 15 -25.14 43.80 26.66
C SER A 15 -24.39 42.43 26.72
N ALA A 16 -24.57 41.68 27.79
CA ALA A 16 -24.02 40.34 27.88
C ALA A 16 -24.59 39.39 26.83
N ALA A 17 -25.91 39.44 26.62
CA ALA A 17 -26.57 38.65 25.60
C ALA A 17 -26.04 38.94 24.18
N ALA A 18 -25.82 40.20 23.84
CA ALA A 18 -25.25 40.62 22.58
C ALA A 18 -23.82 40.07 22.40
N VAL A 19 -22.96 40.16 23.43
CA VAL A 19 -21.61 39.61 23.38
C VAL A 19 -21.62 38.10 23.21
N VAL A 20 -22.47 37.36 23.98
CA VAL A 20 -22.63 35.92 23.88
C VAL A 20 -23.12 35.50 22.50
N ALA A 21 -24.08 36.23 21.93
CA ALA A 21 -24.61 35.93 20.59
C ALA A 21 -23.52 36.07 19.50
N ILE A 22 -22.75 37.14 19.54
CA ILE A 22 -21.69 37.39 18.55
C ILE A 22 -20.58 36.33 18.66
N ILE A 23 -20.05 36.11 19.87
CA ILE A 23 -18.96 35.16 20.08
C ILE A 23 -19.42 33.72 19.89
N GLY A 24 -20.61 33.39 20.37
CA GLY A 24 -21.23 32.07 20.17
C GLY A 24 -21.45 31.78 18.69
N GLY A 25 -21.97 32.72 17.93
CA GLY A 25 -22.15 32.61 16.48
C GLY A 25 -20.82 32.39 15.76
N PHE A 26 -19.77 33.13 16.14
CA PHE A 26 -18.43 32.93 15.60
C PHE A 26 -17.87 31.54 15.92
N LEU A 27 -18.00 31.07 17.17
CA LEU A 27 -17.52 29.72 17.57
C LEU A 27 -18.26 28.61 16.83
N VAL A 28 -19.59 28.71 16.68
CA VAL A 28 -20.39 27.74 15.93
C VAL A 28 -19.95 27.71 14.46
N SER A 29 -19.83 28.89 13.84
CA SER A 29 -19.35 28.98 12.45
C SER A 29 -17.97 28.35 12.29
N ARG A 30 -17.05 28.59 13.23
CA ARG A 30 -15.72 27.98 13.22
C ARG A 30 -15.74 26.45 13.37
N LEU A 31 -16.58 25.94 14.28
CA LEU A 31 -16.78 24.48 14.47
C LEU A 31 -17.35 23.81 13.21
N VAL A 32 -18.33 24.44 12.57
CA VAL A 32 -18.90 23.90 11.31
C VAL A 32 -17.84 23.89 10.22
N ALA A 33 -17.05 24.96 10.07
CA ALA A 33 -15.98 25.00 9.09
C ALA A 33 -14.94 23.90 9.33
N LEU A 34 -14.47 23.71 10.58
CA LEU A 34 -13.52 22.65 10.93
C LEU A 34 -14.09 21.24 10.72
N SER A 35 -15.38 21.03 11.03
CA SER A 35 -16.02 19.74 10.81
C SER A 35 -16.16 19.42 9.31
N SER A 36 -16.48 20.41 8.49
CA SER A 36 -16.54 20.27 7.03
C SER A 36 -15.18 19.98 6.40
N GLU A 37 -14.14 20.67 6.84
CA GLU A 37 -12.76 20.45 6.40
C GLU A 37 -12.30 19.03 6.78
N ARG A 38 -12.53 18.60 8.01
CA ARG A 38 -12.22 17.26 8.47
C ARG A 38 -12.96 16.19 7.68
N GLU A 39 -14.22 16.39 7.37
CA GLU A 39 -14.99 15.46 6.55
C GLU A 39 -14.47 15.42 5.11
N GLY A 40 -14.05 16.56 4.55
CA GLY A 40 -13.37 16.63 3.26
C GLY A 40 -12.10 15.78 3.21
N LEU A 41 -11.24 15.94 4.20
CA LEU A 41 -9.99 15.15 4.33
C LEU A 41 -10.25 13.67 4.53
N ARG A 42 -11.28 13.29 5.29
CA ARG A 42 -11.67 11.88 5.46
C ARG A 42 -12.09 11.25 4.14
N ARG A 43 -12.85 11.98 3.31
CA ARG A 43 -13.25 11.50 1.98
C ARG A 43 -12.05 11.35 1.05
N GLN A 44 -11.11 12.30 1.08
CA GLN A 44 -9.87 12.22 0.30
C GLN A 44 -9.03 11.03 0.74
N ARG A 45 -8.88 10.81 2.05
CA ARG A 45 -8.18 9.64 2.60
C ARG A 45 -8.83 8.33 2.16
N ALA A 46 -10.16 8.21 2.27
CA ALA A 46 -10.88 7.01 1.84
C ALA A 46 -10.70 6.74 0.34
N ALA A 47 -10.70 7.78 -0.50
CA ALA A 47 -10.42 7.66 -1.93
C ALA A 47 -8.97 7.21 -2.20
N ALA A 48 -7.99 7.76 -1.48
CA ALA A 48 -6.59 7.36 -1.58
C ALA A 48 -6.37 5.90 -1.11
N GLU A 49 -7.02 5.47 -0.02
CA GLU A 49 -6.99 4.08 0.46
C GLU A 49 -7.61 3.11 -0.56
N ALA A 50 -8.73 3.45 -1.17
CA ALA A 50 -9.36 2.64 -2.22
C ALA A 50 -8.45 2.52 -3.45
N HIS A 51 -7.80 3.60 -3.84
CA HIS A 51 -6.83 3.60 -4.95
C HIS A 51 -5.58 2.78 -4.59
N LEU A 52 -5.08 2.88 -3.35
CA LEU A 52 -3.96 2.07 -2.86
C LEU A 52 -4.27 0.57 -2.94
N LEU A 53 -5.48 0.15 -2.54
CA LEU A 53 -5.91 -1.26 -2.64
C LEU A 53 -5.94 -1.74 -4.10
N SER A 54 -6.43 -0.91 -5.03
CA SER A 54 -6.42 -1.25 -6.46
C SER A 54 -4.99 -1.40 -6.99
N VAL A 55 -4.11 -0.43 -6.71
CA VAL A 55 -2.71 -0.48 -7.15
C VAL A 55 -1.95 -1.64 -6.51
N ALA A 56 -2.25 -1.97 -5.24
CA ALA A 56 -1.65 -3.13 -4.58
C ALA A 56 -2.05 -4.44 -5.27
N ALA A 57 -3.32 -4.59 -5.65
CA ALA A 57 -3.78 -5.77 -6.40
C ALA A 57 -3.12 -5.87 -7.78
N ASP A 58 -3.00 -4.75 -8.50
CA ASP A 58 -2.32 -4.69 -9.80
C ASP A 58 -0.82 -5.03 -9.66
N TYR A 59 -0.18 -4.56 -8.58
CA TYR A 59 1.21 -4.90 -8.28
C TYR A 59 1.40 -6.39 -8.02
N GLU A 60 0.55 -7.01 -7.19
CA GLU A 60 0.61 -8.46 -6.92
C GLU A 60 0.42 -9.28 -8.22
N ALA A 61 -0.54 -8.90 -9.05
CA ALA A 61 -0.76 -9.56 -10.34
C ALA A 61 0.46 -9.41 -11.29
N ALA A 62 1.06 -8.23 -11.35
CA ALA A 62 2.26 -7.98 -12.14
C ALA A 62 3.47 -8.76 -11.61
N HIS A 63 3.62 -8.84 -10.28
CA HIS A 63 4.67 -9.62 -9.62
C HIS A 63 4.53 -11.11 -9.92
N GLU A 64 3.33 -11.69 -9.76
CA GLU A 64 3.06 -13.10 -10.10
C GLU A 64 3.34 -13.39 -11.58
N TYR A 65 2.90 -12.51 -12.48
CA TYR A 65 3.15 -12.65 -13.91
C TYR A 65 4.65 -12.62 -14.25
N ARG A 66 5.41 -11.69 -13.65
CA ARG A 66 6.86 -11.62 -13.82
C ARG A 66 7.53 -12.88 -13.28
N LEU A 67 7.14 -13.31 -12.09
CA LEU A 67 7.72 -14.50 -11.45
C LEU A 67 7.45 -15.76 -12.30
N GLY A 68 6.24 -15.94 -12.81
CA GLY A 68 5.88 -17.03 -13.71
C GLY A 68 6.78 -17.05 -14.96
N ASN A 69 6.93 -15.92 -15.64
CA ASN A 69 7.82 -15.82 -16.81
C ASN A 69 9.30 -16.09 -16.48
N SER A 70 9.74 -15.69 -15.28
CA SER A 70 11.10 -15.95 -14.80
C SER A 70 11.32 -17.43 -14.54
N ILE A 71 10.35 -18.11 -13.93
CA ILE A 71 10.37 -19.54 -13.65
C ILE A 71 10.43 -20.32 -14.96
N ASP A 72 9.54 -20.04 -15.92
CA ASP A 72 9.51 -20.74 -17.23
C ASP A 72 10.85 -20.65 -17.97
N LYS A 73 11.46 -19.46 -17.93
CA LYS A 73 12.76 -19.21 -18.58
C LYS A 73 13.89 -19.94 -17.86
N PHE A 74 13.90 -19.90 -16.54
CA PHE A 74 14.89 -20.57 -15.72
C PHE A 74 14.79 -22.08 -15.81
N GLU A 75 13.57 -22.65 -15.79
CA GLU A 75 13.30 -24.08 -16.00
C GLU A 75 13.92 -24.58 -17.31
N GLY A 76 13.72 -23.82 -18.39
CA GLY A 76 14.33 -24.15 -19.68
C GLY A 76 15.86 -24.21 -19.63
N TRP A 77 16.51 -23.23 -18.99
CA TRP A 77 17.96 -23.23 -18.82
C TRP A 77 18.48 -24.32 -17.88
N ALA A 78 17.79 -24.54 -16.74
CA ALA A 78 18.12 -25.58 -15.81
C ALA A 78 18.04 -26.96 -16.46
N LEU A 79 17.00 -27.21 -17.27
CA LEU A 79 16.85 -28.44 -18.02
C LEU A 79 18.01 -28.67 -19.00
N ASP A 80 18.35 -27.65 -19.80
CA ASP A 80 19.46 -27.75 -20.76
C ASP A 80 20.79 -28.04 -20.06
N CYS A 81 21.03 -27.41 -18.91
CA CYS A 81 22.22 -27.59 -18.09
C CYS A 81 22.27 -28.98 -17.41
N LEU A 82 21.18 -29.43 -16.80
CA LEU A 82 21.12 -30.72 -16.09
C LEU A 82 21.18 -31.93 -17.01
N VAL A 83 20.82 -31.77 -18.27
CA VAL A 83 21.00 -32.83 -19.28
C VAL A 83 22.46 -32.98 -19.69
N ASP A 84 23.26 -31.91 -19.64
CA ASP A 84 24.72 -31.92 -19.84
C ASP A 84 25.44 -32.24 -18.51
N GLU A 85 26.03 -33.43 -18.44
CA GLU A 85 26.64 -33.96 -17.21
C GLU A 85 27.85 -33.15 -16.69
N ASP A 86 28.46 -32.30 -17.54
CA ASP A 86 29.65 -31.50 -17.22
C ASP A 86 29.34 -30.09 -16.70
N PHE A 87 28.08 -29.82 -16.30
CA PHE A 87 27.62 -28.48 -15.94
C PHE A 87 27.82 -28.18 -14.45
N ASP A 88 28.39 -26.98 -14.14
CA ASP A 88 28.52 -26.44 -12.79
C ASP A 88 27.24 -25.72 -12.33
N GLU A 89 26.61 -26.24 -11.28
CA GLU A 89 25.42 -25.62 -10.64
C GLU A 89 25.67 -24.15 -10.26
N ALA A 90 26.86 -23.84 -9.74
CA ALA A 90 27.20 -22.47 -9.34
C ALA A 90 27.26 -21.52 -10.54
N GLU A 91 27.60 -22.00 -11.72
CA GLU A 91 27.59 -21.22 -12.94
C GLU A 91 26.15 -20.89 -13.40
N LEU A 92 25.20 -21.82 -13.26
CA LEU A 92 23.78 -21.59 -13.56
C LEU A 92 23.23 -20.43 -12.72
N PHE A 93 23.40 -20.52 -11.40
CA PHE A 93 22.89 -19.50 -10.48
C PHE A 93 23.60 -18.15 -10.66
N ARG A 94 24.86 -18.13 -11.02
CA ARG A 94 25.62 -16.89 -11.27
C ARG A 94 25.21 -16.17 -12.57
N ASN A 95 24.97 -16.92 -13.64
CA ASN A 95 24.88 -16.38 -14.99
C ASN A 95 23.47 -16.46 -15.61
N ARG A 96 22.57 -17.28 -15.07
CA ARG A 96 21.27 -17.61 -15.68
C ARG A 96 20.06 -17.29 -14.81
N VAL A 97 20.24 -16.79 -13.59
CA VAL A 97 19.09 -16.28 -12.83
C VAL A 97 18.48 -15.10 -13.58
N PRO A 98 17.17 -15.12 -13.87
CA PRO A 98 16.51 -14.04 -14.57
C PRO A 98 16.63 -12.73 -13.80
N ARG A 99 16.74 -11.61 -14.52
CA ARG A 99 16.77 -10.28 -13.89
C ARG A 99 15.52 -10.04 -13.05
N GLY A 100 15.71 -9.50 -11.86
CA GLY A 100 14.61 -9.23 -10.92
C GLY A 100 14.15 -10.44 -10.10
N SER A 101 14.81 -11.59 -10.25
CA SER A 101 14.61 -12.78 -9.40
C SER A 101 15.84 -13.06 -8.55
N SER A 102 15.64 -13.69 -7.39
CA SER A 102 16.72 -14.10 -6.50
C SER A 102 17.08 -15.57 -6.71
N GLU A 103 18.26 -15.97 -6.23
CA GLU A 103 18.66 -17.38 -6.18
C GLU A 103 17.69 -18.20 -5.34
N ASP A 104 17.24 -17.65 -4.20
CA ASP A 104 16.33 -18.34 -3.29
C ASP A 104 14.96 -18.64 -3.93
N GLU A 105 14.48 -17.77 -4.80
CA GLU A 105 13.24 -17.99 -5.58
C GLU A 105 13.42 -19.07 -6.66
N MET A 106 14.60 -19.18 -7.24
CA MET A 106 14.87 -20.12 -8.34
C MET A 106 15.38 -21.50 -7.86
N ARG A 107 15.89 -21.62 -6.65
CA ARG A 107 16.41 -22.88 -6.10
C ARG A 107 15.37 -24.01 -6.05
N PRO A 108 14.12 -23.78 -5.57
CA PRO A 108 13.10 -24.83 -5.60
C PRO A 108 12.77 -25.32 -7.02
N VAL A 109 12.78 -24.40 -8.00
CA VAL A 109 12.55 -24.73 -9.41
C VAL A 109 13.67 -25.61 -9.94
N TYR A 110 14.93 -25.28 -9.62
CA TYR A 110 16.08 -26.08 -10.00
C TYR A 110 16.01 -27.50 -9.42
N GLU A 111 15.68 -27.64 -8.14
CA GLU A 111 15.56 -28.94 -7.47
C GLU A 111 14.44 -29.79 -8.08
N ASP A 112 13.30 -29.21 -8.43
CA ASP A 112 12.20 -29.89 -9.12
C ASP A 112 12.66 -30.40 -10.50
N VAL A 113 13.25 -29.53 -11.32
CA VAL A 113 13.76 -29.91 -12.65
C VAL A 113 14.80 -31.00 -12.54
N ARG A 114 15.71 -30.93 -11.57
CA ARG A 114 16.73 -31.94 -11.30
C ARG A 114 16.10 -33.29 -10.98
N ALA A 115 15.13 -33.31 -10.07
CA ALA A 115 14.43 -34.56 -9.70
C ALA A 115 13.75 -35.18 -10.91
N ARG A 116 13.09 -34.37 -11.75
CA ARG A 116 12.41 -34.81 -13.00
C ARG A 116 13.41 -35.35 -14.02
N VAL A 117 14.55 -34.70 -14.21
CA VAL A 117 15.61 -35.16 -15.13
C VAL A 117 16.23 -36.48 -14.64
N GLU A 118 16.51 -36.62 -13.34
CA GLU A 118 17.05 -37.85 -12.77
C GLU A 118 16.04 -39.02 -12.89
N ALA A 119 14.76 -38.77 -12.62
CA ALA A 119 13.68 -39.73 -12.80
C ALA A 119 13.58 -40.20 -14.28
N ALA A 120 13.51 -39.24 -15.20
CA ALA A 120 13.44 -39.53 -16.64
C ALA A 120 14.68 -40.32 -17.10
N ARG A 121 15.86 -39.94 -16.67
CA ARG A 121 17.13 -40.65 -17.00
C ARG A 121 17.12 -42.09 -16.52
N ASN A 122 16.68 -42.33 -15.30
CA ASN A 122 16.61 -43.68 -14.72
C ASN A 122 15.56 -44.55 -15.44
N GLU A 123 14.39 -44.00 -15.71
CA GLU A 123 13.34 -44.72 -16.42
C GLU A 123 13.74 -45.07 -17.85
N ILE A 124 14.33 -44.15 -18.62
CA ILE A 124 14.82 -44.41 -19.95
C ILE A 124 15.92 -45.48 -19.92
N LYS A 125 16.92 -45.34 -19.06
CA LYS A 125 18.02 -46.32 -18.94
C LYS A 125 17.53 -47.72 -18.60
N THR A 126 16.48 -47.86 -17.79
CA THR A 126 15.92 -49.17 -17.42
C THR A 126 15.24 -49.84 -18.61
N ARG A 127 14.78 -49.09 -19.61
CA ARG A 127 14.10 -49.62 -20.78
C ARG A 127 14.95 -49.75 -22.03
N LEU A 128 16.15 -49.15 -22.00
CA LEU A 128 17.13 -49.36 -23.05
C LEU A 128 17.74 -50.78 -22.94
N THR A 129 17.86 -51.44 -24.05
CA THR A 129 18.42 -52.80 -24.18
C THR A 129 19.75 -52.73 -24.94
N GLU A 130 20.57 -53.84 -24.85
CA GLU A 130 21.84 -53.93 -25.55
C GLU A 130 21.69 -53.86 -27.09
N GLY A 131 20.48 -54.10 -27.64
CA GLY A 131 20.18 -54.01 -29.07
C GLY A 131 19.80 -52.62 -29.55
N ASP A 132 19.64 -51.63 -28.63
CA ASP A 132 19.24 -50.27 -28.97
C ASP A 132 20.40 -49.47 -29.57
N ASP A 133 20.08 -48.69 -30.58
CA ASP A 133 21.02 -47.84 -31.32
C ASP A 133 20.56 -46.39 -31.35
N ARG A 134 21.27 -45.54 -32.05
CA ARG A 134 20.90 -44.11 -32.21
C ARG A 134 19.58 -43.87 -32.94
N GLY A 135 18.97 -44.92 -33.53
CA GLY A 135 17.65 -44.84 -34.15
C GLY A 135 16.50 -44.97 -33.15
N THR A 136 16.74 -45.55 -31.96
CA THR A 136 15.75 -45.70 -30.92
C THR A 136 15.22 -44.35 -30.46
N ASP A 137 13.89 -44.16 -30.46
CA ASP A 137 13.29 -42.90 -30.04
C ASP A 137 12.35 -43.08 -28.81
N LEU A 138 11.75 -41.97 -28.36
CA LEU A 138 10.85 -42.00 -27.21
C LEU A 138 9.58 -42.78 -27.50
N GLY A 139 9.14 -42.83 -28.78
CA GLY A 139 8.01 -43.64 -29.23
C GLY A 139 8.25 -45.13 -29.04
N ASP A 140 9.43 -45.61 -29.44
CA ASP A 140 9.85 -47.01 -29.24
C ASP A 140 9.82 -47.42 -27.76
N LEU A 141 10.26 -46.48 -26.88
CA LEU A 141 10.26 -46.73 -25.41
C LEU A 141 8.83 -46.67 -24.83
N LYS A 142 7.95 -45.82 -25.37
CA LYS A 142 6.51 -45.82 -25.01
C LYS A 142 5.84 -47.13 -25.36
N GLU A 143 6.15 -47.73 -26.53
CA GLU A 143 5.66 -49.07 -26.94
C GLU A 143 6.16 -50.18 -25.99
N ARG A 144 7.34 -49.98 -25.38
CA ARG A 144 7.90 -50.87 -24.35
C ARG A 144 7.38 -50.54 -22.92
N GLY A 145 6.35 -49.70 -22.80
CA GLY A 145 5.69 -49.41 -21.54
C GLY A 145 6.26 -48.22 -20.78
N LEU A 146 7.03 -47.30 -21.40
CA LEU A 146 7.39 -46.03 -20.80
C LEU A 146 6.15 -45.15 -20.69
N VAL A 147 5.82 -44.72 -19.48
CA VAL A 147 4.72 -43.81 -19.20
C VAL A 147 5.28 -42.41 -18.92
N VAL A 148 5.03 -41.50 -19.83
CA VAL A 148 5.45 -40.10 -19.68
C VAL A 148 4.28 -39.28 -19.15
N GLY A 149 4.47 -38.60 -18.02
CA GLY A 149 3.46 -37.70 -17.44
C GLY A 149 3.18 -36.49 -18.33
N ARG A 150 1.93 -35.96 -18.25
CA ARG A 150 1.59 -34.72 -18.94
C ARG A 150 2.48 -33.58 -18.36
N GLY A 151 3.22 -32.89 -19.22
CA GLY A 151 4.15 -31.82 -18.85
C GLY A 151 5.62 -32.26 -18.77
N ASP A 152 5.91 -33.59 -18.66
CA ASP A 152 7.28 -34.11 -18.62
C ASP A 152 7.84 -34.48 -19.99
N GLU A 153 7.02 -34.41 -21.04
CA GLU A 153 7.43 -34.79 -22.40
C GLU A 153 8.71 -34.10 -22.84
N ARG A 154 8.82 -32.80 -22.56
CA ARG A 154 10.01 -32.00 -22.89
C ARG A 154 11.26 -32.50 -22.15
N VAL A 155 11.12 -32.89 -20.89
CA VAL A 155 12.23 -33.42 -20.08
C VAL A 155 12.70 -34.76 -20.65
N TYR A 156 11.77 -35.68 -20.93
CA TYR A 156 12.09 -36.99 -21.50
C TYR A 156 12.72 -36.86 -22.89
N ASP A 157 12.20 -35.97 -23.74
CA ASP A 157 12.78 -35.73 -25.07
C ASP A 157 14.23 -35.22 -24.98
N ARG A 158 14.52 -34.28 -24.09
CA ARG A 158 15.88 -33.77 -23.90
C ARG A 158 16.83 -34.82 -23.37
N VAL A 159 16.39 -35.57 -22.33
CA VAL A 159 17.18 -36.66 -21.76
C VAL A 159 17.44 -37.76 -22.80
N MET A 160 16.41 -38.17 -23.55
CA MET A 160 16.54 -39.17 -24.59
C MET A 160 17.48 -38.72 -25.72
N TYR A 161 17.36 -37.44 -26.15
CA TYR A 161 18.29 -36.86 -27.13
C TYR A 161 19.76 -36.98 -26.71
N ARG A 162 20.06 -36.71 -25.43
CA ARG A 162 21.42 -36.81 -24.90
C ARG A 162 21.89 -38.25 -24.80
N LEU A 163 21.07 -39.14 -24.28
CA LEU A 163 21.39 -40.56 -24.17
C LEU A 163 21.60 -41.23 -25.55
N ARG A 164 20.82 -40.84 -26.59
CA ARG A 164 21.01 -41.31 -27.97
C ARG A 164 22.43 -41.01 -28.48
N SER A 165 23.04 -39.90 -28.09
CA SER A 165 24.41 -39.58 -28.51
C SER A 165 25.44 -40.58 -27.98
N GLN A 166 25.13 -41.27 -26.89
CA GLN A 166 25.98 -42.28 -26.25
C GLN A 166 25.76 -43.70 -26.79
N LEU A 167 24.62 -43.94 -27.52
CA LEU A 167 24.33 -45.22 -28.12
C LEU A 167 25.17 -45.53 -29.37
N PRO A 168 25.38 -46.82 -29.71
CA PRO A 168 26.15 -47.19 -30.89
C PRO A 168 25.48 -46.67 -32.20
N LYS A 169 26.31 -46.31 -33.17
CA LYS A 169 25.81 -45.89 -34.48
C LYS A 169 25.21 -47.10 -35.20
N ARG A 170 24.04 -46.93 -35.81
CA ARG A 170 23.41 -47.92 -36.63
C ARG A 170 24.32 -48.24 -37.82
N SER A 171 24.81 -49.45 -37.91
CA SER A 171 25.60 -49.89 -39.04
C SER A 171 24.67 -50.23 -40.20
N TYR A 172 24.38 -49.26 -41.08
CA TYR A 172 23.81 -49.57 -42.36
C TYR A 172 24.92 -50.09 -43.25
N GLY A 173 24.81 -51.34 -43.68
CA GLY A 173 25.75 -51.91 -44.62
C GLY A 173 25.96 -51.05 -45.90
N MET A 174 27.15 -50.97 -46.38
CA MET A 174 27.82 -50.41 -47.54
C MET A 174 27.17 -49.25 -48.37
N LEU A 175 25.98 -48.76 -48.12
CA LEU A 175 25.35 -47.62 -48.74
C LEU A 175 25.20 -46.48 -47.74
N GLY A 176 26.26 -45.69 -47.62
CA GLY A 176 26.31 -44.36 -47.04
C GLY A 176 25.57 -44.14 -45.71
N SER A 177 26.35 -44.00 -44.62
CA SER A 177 25.82 -43.49 -43.37
C SER A 177 25.34 -42.05 -43.55
N PHE A 178 24.09 -41.85 -43.97
CA PHE A 178 23.39 -40.61 -43.67
C PHE A 178 23.11 -40.63 -42.16
N ASP A 179 24.01 -40.04 -41.41
CA ASP A 179 23.68 -39.58 -40.04
C ASP A 179 22.57 -38.55 -40.26
N PRO A 180 21.31 -38.77 -39.91
CA PRO A 180 20.33 -37.72 -39.98
C PRO A 180 20.92 -36.63 -39.08
N LEU A 181 21.31 -35.53 -39.67
CA LEU A 181 21.80 -34.38 -38.98
C LEU A 181 20.91 -34.16 -37.74
N LEU A 182 21.44 -34.49 -36.60
CA LEU A 182 20.84 -34.19 -35.30
C LEU A 182 20.84 -32.64 -35.20
N ILE A 183 19.91 -32.05 -35.93
CA ILE A 183 19.60 -30.65 -35.76
C ILE A 183 18.96 -30.58 -34.38
N PRO A 184 19.65 -30.04 -33.35
CA PRO A 184 19.01 -29.83 -32.07
C PRO A 184 17.75 -29.04 -32.39
N PRO A 185 16.59 -29.39 -31.79
CA PRO A 185 15.40 -28.58 -31.93
C PRO A 185 15.82 -27.16 -31.50
N MET A 186 16.16 -26.32 -32.47
CA MET A 186 16.39 -24.93 -32.23
C MET A 186 15.08 -24.38 -31.65
N SER A 187 15.08 -24.10 -30.38
CA SER A 187 14.07 -23.23 -29.80
C SER A 187 14.26 -21.87 -30.49
N PHE A 188 13.60 -21.75 -31.64
CA PHE A 188 13.60 -20.52 -32.40
C PHE A 188 12.78 -19.53 -31.56
N ASP A 189 13.47 -18.74 -30.72
CA ASP A 189 12.91 -17.52 -30.17
C ASP A 189 12.99 -16.46 -31.27
N PRO A 190 11.86 -16.17 -31.97
CA PRO A 190 11.88 -15.23 -33.07
C PRO A 190 12.09 -13.83 -32.51
N GLY A 191 13.36 -13.48 -32.31
CA GLY A 191 13.78 -12.10 -32.14
C GLY A 191 13.64 -11.49 -30.76
N GLY A 192 13.92 -12.22 -29.68
CA GLY A 192 14.01 -11.63 -28.34
C GLY A 192 12.68 -11.15 -27.76
N THR A 193 11.55 -11.67 -28.26
CA THR A 193 10.21 -11.30 -27.77
C THR A 193 10.02 -11.68 -26.30
N ALA A 194 10.58 -12.80 -25.86
CA ALA A 194 10.51 -13.23 -24.46
C ALA A 194 11.36 -12.30 -23.55
N ALA A 195 12.53 -11.90 -24.01
CA ALA A 195 13.36 -10.96 -23.26
C ALA A 195 12.70 -9.57 -23.14
N ARG A 196 12.09 -9.06 -24.23
CA ARG A 196 11.34 -7.80 -24.19
C ARG A 196 10.13 -7.85 -23.26
N ARG A 197 9.36 -8.94 -23.27
CA ARG A 197 8.22 -9.13 -22.37
C ARG A 197 8.65 -9.14 -20.89
N LEU A 198 9.79 -9.77 -20.59
CA LEU A 198 10.33 -9.75 -19.23
C LEU A 198 10.77 -8.35 -18.81
N ASP A 199 11.49 -7.62 -19.67
CA ASP A 199 11.91 -6.25 -19.39
C ASP A 199 10.71 -5.30 -19.23
N GLU A 200 9.65 -5.48 -20.02
CA GLU A 200 8.39 -4.74 -19.88
C GLU A 200 7.71 -5.06 -18.54
N SER A 201 7.59 -6.34 -18.19
CA SER A 201 6.96 -6.74 -16.92
C SER A 201 7.73 -6.24 -15.69
N ILE A 202 9.07 -6.19 -15.73
CA ILE A 202 9.89 -5.61 -14.65
C ILE A 202 9.63 -4.10 -14.52
N ARG A 203 9.53 -3.38 -15.64
CA ARG A 203 9.24 -1.94 -15.62
C ARG A 203 7.83 -1.65 -15.08
N ASP A 204 6.85 -2.44 -15.48
CA ASP A 204 5.48 -2.30 -15.01
C ASP A 204 5.37 -2.55 -13.51
N GLU A 205 6.02 -3.60 -13.01
CA GLU A 205 6.09 -3.90 -11.58
C GLU A 205 6.76 -2.74 -10.81
N GLN A 206 7.90 -2.21 -11.30
CA GLN A 206 8.59 -1.09 -10.67
C GLN A 206 7.74 0.19 -10.65
N ASN A 207 7.01 0.47 -11.75
CA ASN A 207 6.10 1.61 -11.83
C ASN A 207 4.95 1.47 -10.83
N LEU A 208 4.36 0.27 -10.71
CA LEU A 208 3.29 -0.01 -9.76
C LEU A 208 3.79 0.09 -8.32
N LEU A 209 4.99 -0.41 -8.02
CA LEU A 209 5.63 -0.26 -6.71
C LEU A 209 5.83 1.23 -6.36
N GLY A 210 6.33 2.03 -7.28
CA GLY A 210 6.51 3.47 -7.09
C GLY A 210 5.18 4.18 -6.81
N ARG A 211 4.10 3.82 -7.52
CA ARG A 211 2.75 4.34 -7.27
C ARG A 211 2.20 3.91 -5.91
N LYS A 212 2.38 2.65 -5.52
CA LYS A 212 1.97 2.12 -4.22
C LYS A 212 2.62 2.90 -3.07
N VAL A 213 3.95 3.07 -3.11
CA VAL A 213 4.69 3.85 -2.10
C VAL A 213 4.23 5.31 -2.05
N GLY A 214 3.99 5.94 -3.20
CA GLY A 214 3.46 7.31 -3.25
C GLY A 214 2.08 7.45 -2.62
N LEU A 215 1.18 6.48 -2.85
CA LEU A 215 -0.16 6.46 -2.25
C LEU A 215 -0.11 6.16 -0.74
N GLU A 216 0.79 5.30 -0.26
CA GLU A 216 1.01 5.05 1.17
C GLU A 216 1.42 6.35 1.89
N GLN A 217 2.36 7.10 1.32
CA GLN A 217 2.77 8.40 1.86
C GLN A 217 1.63 9.43 1.86
N GLU A 218 0.79 9.44 0.81
CA GLU A 218 -0.37 10.33 0.73
C GLU A 218 -1.42 10.00 1.82
N VAL A 219 -1.71 8.71 2.05
CA VAL A 219 -2.61 8.27 3.12
C VAL A 219 -2.06 8.64 4.49
N GLU A 220 -0.75 8.49 4.71
CA GLU A 220 -0.10 8.89 5.96
C GLU A 220 -0.18 10.40 6.18
N ARG A 221 0.10 11.21 5.14
CA ARG A 221 -0.02 12.67 5.17
C ARG A 221 -1.44 13.11 5.53
N LEU A 222 -2.45 12.56 4.85
CA LEU A 222 -3.87 12.88 5.12
C LEU A 222 -4.29 12.47 6.52
N THR A 223 -3.77 11.34 7.02
CA THR A 223 -4.01 10.89 8.40
C THR A 223 -3.45 11.90 9.41
N GLY A 224 -2.22 12.35 9.20
CA GLY A 224 -1.61 13.39 10.04
C GLY A 224 -2.37 14.73 10.01
N GLU A 225 -2.88 15.14 8.86
CA GLU A 225 -3.70 16.35 8.73
C GLU A 225 -5.04 16.22 9.48
N ILE A 226 -5.73 15.07 9.36
CA ILE A 226 -6.97 14.79 10.10
C ILE A 226 -6.75 14.83 11.61
N GLU A 227 -5.63 14.29 12.09
CA GLU A 227 -5.28 14.33 13.53
C GLU A 227 -5.00 15.75 14.02
N ARG A 228 -4.35 16.59 13.21
CA ARG A 228 -4.10 18.00 13.53
C ARG A 228 -5.40 18.79 13.66
N ILE A 229 -6.35 18.58 12.74
CA ILE A 229 -7.67 19.24 12.79
C ILE A 229 -8.54 18.64 13.89
N GLY A 230 -8.40 17.36 14.19
CA GLY A 230 -9.22 16.65 15.19
C GLY A 230 -9.00 17.07 16.65
N ARG A 231 -7.96 17.87 16.93
CA ARG A 231 -7.69 18.47 18.26
C ARG A 231 -7.90 19.97 18.19
N PRO A 232 -9.14 20.48 18.27
CA PRO A 232 -9.38 21.93 18.33
C PRO A 232 -8.90 22.43 19.69
N VAL A 233 -7.57 22.60 19.80
CA VAL A 233 -6.94 23.17 20.99
C VAL A 233 -7.49 24.57 21.17
N GLY A 234 -8.30 24.77 22.22
CA GLY A 234 -8.86 26.07 22.55
C GLY A 234 -10.38 26.19 22.42
N VAL A 235 -11.09 25.35 21.67
CA VAL A 235 -12.56 25.46 21.55
C VAL A 235 -13.24 25.10 22.88
N THR A 236 -12.79 24.05 23.55
CA THR A 236 -13.36 23.64 24.85
C THR A 236 -13.25 24.75 25.93
N PRO A 237 -12.07 25.35 26.18
CA PRO A 237 -11.99 26.45 27.14
C PRO A 237 -12.79 27.69 26.69
N ALA A 238 -12.88 27.98 25.40
CA ALA A 238 -13.74 29.06 24.91
C ALA A 238 -15.22 28.86 25.27
N ILE A 239 -15.74 27.65 25.06
CA ILE A 239 -17.13 27.31 25.40
C ILE A 239 -17.33 27.44 26.93
N VAL A 240 -16.41 26.96 27.76
CA VAL A 240 -16.51 27.06 29.22
C VAL A 240 -16.52 28.52 29.67
N ILE A 241 -15.62 29.33 29.13
CA ILE A 241 -15.54 30.79 29.47
C ILE A 241 -16.84 31.48 29.03
N LEU A 242 -17.35 31.19 27.85
CA LEU A 242 -18.59 31.79 27.33
C LEU A 242 -19.82 31.36 28.15
N ALA A 243 -19.90 30.08 28.54
CA ALA A 243 -20.96 29.57 29.42
C ALA A 243 -20.94 30.28 30.80
N PHE A 244 -19.74 30.43 31.40
CA PHE A 244 -19.59 31.10 32.66
C PHE A 244 -19.93 32.60 32.57
N TYR A 245 -19.49 33.26 31.48
CA TYR A 245 -19.87 34.64 31.21
C TYR A 245 -21.39 34.81 30.99
N SER A 246 -22.04 33.88 30.30
CA SER A 246 -23.51 33.87 30.10
C SER A 246 -24.25 33.70 31.44
N LEU A 247 -23.76 32.82 32.31
CA LEU A 247 -24.34 32.62 33.65
C LEU A 247 -24.26 33.89 34.51
N LEU A 248 -23.09 34.52 34.58
CA LEU A 248 -22.87 35.69 35.36
C LEU A 248 -23.47 36.96 34.75
N GLY A 249 -23.39 37.12 33.42
CA GLY A 249 -23.81 38.35 32.74
C GLY A 249 -25.30 38.37 32.33
N ILE A 250 -25.93 37.21 32.20
CA ILE A 250 -27.34 37.14 31.79
C ILE A 250 -28.20 36.54 32.91
N ALA A 251 -27.87 35.29 33.34
CA ALA A 251 -28.77 34.57 34.23
C ALA A 251 -28.84 35.24 35.62
N LEU A 252 -27.71 35.66 36.17
CA LEU A 252 -27.66 36.25 37.51
C LEU A 252 -28.42 37.58 37.57
N PRO A 253 -28.24 38.56 36.68
CA PRO A 253 -29.01 39.84 36.65
C PRO A 253 -30.51 39.55 36.46
N LEU A 254 -30.91 38.63 35.61
CA LEU A 254 -32.32 38.27 35.40
C LEU A 254 -32.96 37.65 36.67
N VAL A 255 -32.26 36.75 37.37
CA VAL A 255 -32.74 36.16 38.61
C VAL A 255 -32.91 37.22 39.70
N VAL A 256 -31.96 38.16 39.83
CA VAL A 256 -32.05 39.26 40.78
C VAL A 256 -33.24 40.19 40.47
N MET A 257 -33.50 40.45 39.18
CA MET A 257 -34.62 41.26 38.71
C MET A 257 -35.97 40.56 38.97
N VAL A 258 -36.07 39.24 38.75
CA VAL A 258 -37.31 38.44 38.94
C VAL A 258 -37.67 38.32 40.45
N LEU A 259 -36.66 38.18 41.31
CA LEU A 259 -36.85 38.06 42.76
C LEU A 259 -37.36 39.36 43.42
N HIS A 260 -37.55 40.44 42.66
CA HIS A 260 -38.09 41.73 43.15
C HIS A 260 -37.44 42.13 44.49
N LEU A 261 -36.08 42.06 44.58
CA LEU A 261 -35.39 42.52 45.78
C LEU A 261 -35.57 44.06 45.85
N PRO A 262 -36.43 44.57 46.80
CA PRO A 262 -36.98 45.93 46.75
C PRO A 262 -35.97 47.05 46.98
N THR A 263 -34.76 46.72 47.35
CA THR A 263 -33.65 47.66 47.41
C THR A 263 -32.34 46.88 47.25
N LEU A 264 -31.81 46.90 46.05
CA LEU A 264 -30.41 46.49 45.85
C LEU A 264 -29.52 47.41 46.70
N LYS A 265 -28.82 46.81 47.64
CA LYS A 265 -27.79 47.60 48.35
C LYS A 265 -26.74 48.04 47.32
N PRO A 266 -26.27 49.27 47.32
CA PRO A 266 -25.36 49.80 46.33
C PRO A 266 -24.08 48.96 46.12
N TRP A 267 -23.63 48.24 47.14
CA TRP A 267 -22.50 47.32 47.03
C TRP A 267 -22.76 46.12 46.10
N LEU A 268 -24.02 45.67 46.00
CA LEU A 268 -24.42 44.54 45.16
C LEU A 268 -24.47 44.96 43.68
N GLU A 269 -24.88 46.18 43.35
CA GLU A 269 -24.82 46.73 42.01
C GLU A 269 -23.37 46.85 41.51
N TRP A 270 -22.49 47.35 42.37
CA TRP A 270 -21.05 47.45 42.06
C TRP A 270 -20.41 46.07 41.90
N SER A 271 -20.79 45.07 42.72
CA SER A 271 -20.26 43.71 42.59
C SER A 271 -20.68 43.04 41.30
N LEU A 272 -21.95 43.22 40.84
CA LEU A 272 -22.43 42.72 39.56
C LEU A 272 -21.72 43.40 38.38
N LEU A 273 -21.54 44.70 38.43
CA LEU A 273 -20.78 45.45 37.41
C LEU A 273 -19.31 44.96 37.34
N CYS A 274 -18.65 44.78 38.45
CA CYS A 274 -17.30 44.26 38.54
C CYS A 274 -17.22 42.82 37.99
N ALA A 275 -18.17 41.92 38.31
CA ALA A 275 -18.24 40.57 37.81
C ALA A 275 -18.46 40.52 36.27
N PHE A 276 -19.30 41.41 35.75
CA PHE A 276 -19.51 41.57 34.30
C PHE A 276 -18.22 42.03 33.61
N LEU A 277 -17.54 43.05 34.09
CA LEU A 277 -16.31 43.57 33.52
C LEU A 277 -15.17 42.57 33.59
N LEU A 278 -15.03 41.80 34.68
CA LEU A 278 -14.07 40.73 34.80
C LEU A 278 -14.35 39.61 33.83
N GLY A 279 -15.62 39.22 33.67
CA GLY A 279 -16.02 38.21 32.68
C GLY A 279 -15.72 38.65 31.26
N LEU A 280 -16.03 39.95 30.92
CA LEU A 280 -15.69 40.50 29.62
C LEU A 280 -14.18 40.54 29.36
N ALA A 281 -13.39 40.96 30.37
CA ALA A 281 -11.94 40.96 30.29
C ALA A 281 -11.36 39.54 30.10
N ALA A 282 -11.95 38.53 30.77
CA ALA A 282 -11.57 37.13 30.58
C ALA A 282 -11.83 36.64 29.16
N VAL A 283 -12.99 36.96 28.58
CA VAL A 283 -13.33 36.62 27.18
C VAL A 283 -12.37 37.31 26.20
N LEU A 284 -12.11 38.61 26.35
CA LEU A 284 -11.20 39.34 25.49
C LEU A 284 -9.75 38.84 25.65
N GLY A 285 -9.32 38.59 26.87
CA GLY A 285 -7.99 38.04 27.19
C GLY A 285 -7.80 36.66 26.51
N TYR A 286 -8.82 35.83 26.58
CA TYR A 286 -8.82 34.52 25.88
C TYR A 286 -8.70 34.65 24.36
N ILE A 287 -9.48 35.55 23.74
CA ILE A 287 -9.42 35.80 22.29
C ILE A 287 -8.01 36.28 21.89
N LEU A 288 -7.42 37.20 22.63
CA LEU A 288 -6.06 37.70 22.38
C LEU A 288 -5.00 36.61 22.54
N TRP A 289 -5.10 35.82 23.61
CA TRP A 289 -4.20 34.67 23.83
C TRP A 289 -4.30 33.64 22.72
N TYR A 290 -5.52 33.32 22.31
CA TYR A 290 -5.77 32.35 21.23
C TYR A 290 -5.26 32.86 19.87
N SER A 291 -5.45 34.15 19.57
CA SER A 291 -4.92 34.79 18.35
C SER A 291 -3.39 34.73 18.29
N ARG A 292 -2.71 35.03 19.42
CA ARG A 292 -1.25 34.92 19.50
C ARG A 292 -0.76 33.48 19.34
N SER A 293 -1.41 32.55 20.01
CA SER A 293 -1.06 31.12 19.89
C SER A 293 -1.19 30.58 18.46
N LEU A 294 -2.13 31.08 17.67
CA LEU A 294 -2.27 30.76 16.24
C LEU A 294 -1.13 31.38 15.42
N SER A 295 -0.77 32.64 15.68
CA SER A 295 0.32 33.30 14.96
C SER A 295 1.69 32.65 15.21
N ASP A 296 1.96 32.21 16.43
CA ASP A 296 3.22 31.53 16.78
C ASP A 296 3.33 30.14 16.13
N ARG A 297 2.22 29.45 15.98
CA ARG A 297 2.18 28.16 15.25
C ARG A 297 2.43 28.31 13.76
N MET A 298 1.89 29.36 13.12
CA MET A 298 2.15 29.61 11.70
C MET A 298 3.63 29.90 11.44
N LYS A 299 4.30 30.67 12.32
CA LYS A 299 5.74 30.94 12.19
C LYS A 299 6.62 29.71 12.36
N SER A 300 6.20 28.71 13.14
CA SER A 300 6.96 27.46 13.33
C SER A 300 6.84 26.48 12.14
N ILE A 301 5.98 26.76 11.17
CA ILE A 301 5.77 25.93 9.97
C ILE A 301 6.58 26.51 8.77
N GLU A 302 6.89 27.82 8.81
CA GLU A 302 7.62 28.51 7.74
C GLU A 302 9.16 28.49 7.93
N GLY A 303 9.67 28.05 9.07
CA GLY A 303 11.10 27.93 9.38
C GLY A 303 11.54 26.48 9.53
#